data_4a4d47dafe72cb5c9bea5bd854b65040
#
_entry.id   4a4d47dafe72cb5c9bea5bd854b65040
#
_cell.length_a   1.000
_cell.length_b   1.000
_cell.length_c   1.000
_cell.angle_alpha   90.00
_cell.angle_beta   90.00
_cell.angle_gamma   90.00
#
_symmetry.space_group_name_H-M   'P 1'
#
loop_
_entity.id
_entity.type
_entity.pdbx_description
1 polymer ?
#
loop_
_entity_poly.entity_id
_entity_poly.type
_entity_poly.pdbx_seq_one_letter_code
_entity_poly.pdbx_strand_id
1 'polypeptide(L)'
;MDFLVEQAYANDIPAIQEILRAGNLSDNFSQCRFVLKASSQDRIIGGIGIEFWDGFVSLRGLIVAKEFKRQGVGKALVAEAVKLCQRTGAEGIYAYTMFWNQRFFYTRGFARVPKESAPAGVAASAVFHFPHYRPCCLMEYQGGSR
;
A
#
# COMPACT_ATOMS: atom_id res chain seq x y z
N MET A 1 12.39 6.10 17.68
CA MET A 1 12.94 5.10 16.75
C MET A 1 13.19 5.73 15.39
N ASP A 2 14.35 5.54 14.85
CA ASP A 2 14.69 6.05 13.53
C ASP A 2 14.48 4.97 12.48
N PHE A 3 13.88 5.35 11.35
CA PHE A 3 13.70 4.48 10.21
C PHE A 3 13.81 5.26 8.90
N LEU A 4 14.09 4.56 7.82
CA LEU A 4 14.14 5.11 6.47
C LEU A 4 13.11 4.42 5.59
N VAL A 5 12.51 5.19 4.68
CA VAL A 5 11.66 4.64 3.61
C VAL A 5 12.37 4.89 2.29
N GLU A 6 12.60 3.82 1.53
CA GLU A 6 13.27 3.89 0.25
C GLU A 6 12.82 2.77 -0.68
N GLN A 7 13.19 2.84 -1.95
CA GLN A 7 12.83 1.81 -2.90
C GLN A 7 13.45 0.46 -2.52
N ALA A 8 12.64 -0.57 -2.57
CA ALA A 8 13.08 -1.94 -2.38
C ALA A 8 13.52 -2.54 -3.71
N TYR A 9 14.52 -3.39 -3.67
CA TYR A 9 15.02 -4.12 -4.83
C TYR A 9 14.75 -5.62 -4.66
N ALA A 10 15.08 -6.41 -5.68
CA ALA A 10 14.71 -7.82 -5.71
C ALA A 10 15.13 -8.60 -4.44
N ASN A 11 16.30 -8.29 -3.91
CA ASN A 11 16.80 -8.98 -2.71
C ASN A 11 16.14 -8.54 -1.40
N ASP A 12 15.36 -7.44 -1.43
CA ASP A 12 14.61 -6.96 -0.26
C ASP A 12 13.21 -7.57 -0.17
N ILE A 13 12.67 -8.00 -1.31
CA ILE A 13 11.26 -8.44 -1.40
C ILE A 13 10.95 -9.61 -0.46
N PRO A 14 11.80 -10.66 -0.36
CA PRO A 14 11.50 -11.78 0.54
C PRO A 14 11.25 -11.38 1.99
N ALA A 15 11.98 -10.38 2.50
CA ALA A 15 11.79 -9.91 3.88
C ALA A 15 10.42 -9.24 4.08
N ILE A 16 9.97 -8.47 3.09
CA ILE A 16 8.64 -7.85 3.14
C ILE A 16 7.55 -8.93 3.03
N GLN A 17 7.74 -9.88 2.14
CA GLN A 17 6.80 -10.99 1.96
C GLN A 17 6.64 -11.82 3.24
N GLU A 18 7.71 -12.02 3.97
CA GLU A 18 7.67 -12.73 5.25
C GLU A 18 6.78 -12.01 6.26
N ILE A 19 6.89 -10.67 6.34
CA ILE A 19 6.05 -9.86 7.21
C ILE A 19 4.58 -9.96 6.80
N LEU A 20 4.30 -9.92 5.49
CA LEU A 20 2.93 -10.06 4.97
C LEU A 20 2.34 -11.42 5.32
N ARG A 21 3.10 -12.50 5.12
CA ARG A 21 2.63 -13.85 5.45
C ARG A 21 2.35 -14.01 6.94
N ALA A 22 3.19 -13.43 7.80
CA ALA A 22 2.96 -13.46 9.24
C ALA A 22 1.66 -12.75 9.63
N GLY A 23 1.21 -11.77 8.85
CA GLY A 23 -0.07 -11.07 9.05
C GLY A 23 -1.24 -11.68 8.27
N ASN A 24 -1.06 -12.83 7.65
CA ASN A 24 -2.08 -13.50 6.81
C ASN A 24 -2.54 -12.63 5.63
N LEU A 25 -1.62 -11.85 5.06
CA LEU A 25 -1.90 -11.00 3.92
C LEU A 25 -1.24 -11.56 2.67
N SER A 26 -1.78 -11.21 1.51
CA SER A 26 -1.22 -11.61 0.24
C SER A 26 0.20 -11.04 0.08
N ASP A 27 1.14 -11.90 -0.26
CA ASP A 27 2.54 -11.55 -0.46
C ASP A 27 2.91 -11.39 -1.94
N ASN A 28 1.90 -11.25 -2.80
CA ASN A 28 2.11 -11.21 -4.25
C ASN A 28 2.42 -9.79 -4.70
N PHE A 29 3.67 -9.56 -5.12
CA PHE A 29 4.13 -8.31 -5.69
C PHE A 29 4.38 -8.40 -7.20
N SER A 30 3.90 -9.47 -7.86
CA SER A 30 4.22 -9.73 -9.27
C SER A 30 3.79 -8.62 -10.22
N GLN A 31 2.76 -7.85 -9.88
CA GLN A 31 2.26 -6.76 -10.70
C GLN A 31 2.74 -5.38 -10.24
N CYS A 32 3.57 -5.33 -9.22
CA CYS A 32 4.09 -4.08 -8.72
C CYS A 32 5.21 -3.54 -9.61
N ARG A 33 5.07 -2.30 -10.02
CA ARG A 33 6.13 -1.57 -10.72
C ARG A 33 7.19 -1.09 -9.74
N PHE A 34 6.76 -0.68 -8.56
CA PHE A 34 7.65 -0.26 -7.48
C PHE A 34 7.22 -0.92 -6.17
N VAL A 35 8.20 -1.19 -5.33
CA VAL A 35 7.98 -1.58 -3.94
C VAL A 35 8.84 -0.67 -3.08
N LEU A 36 8.26 -0.11 -2.02
CA LEU A 36 9.00 0.67 -1.05
C LEU A 36 9.19 -0.17 0.20
N LYS A 37 10.33 -0.01 0.84
CA LYS A 37 10.64 -0.64 2.12
C LYS A 37 10.85 0.40 3.20
N ALA A 38 10.50 0.05 4.43
CA ALA A 38 10.91 0.77 5.61
C ALA A 38 11.94 -0.09 6.33
N SER A 39 13.05 0.52 6.74
CA SER A 39 14.10 -0.20 7.47
C SER A 39 14.59 0.59 8.67
N SER A 40 14.99 -0.12 9.71
CA SER A 40 15.56 0.43 10.92
C SER A 40 16.72 -0.46 11.33
N GLN A 41 17.90 0.13 11.54
CA GLN A 41 19.10 -0.60 11.95
C GLN A 41 19.38 -1.82 11.03
N ASP A 42 19.34 -1.58 9.71
CA ASP A 42 19.57 -2.60 8.68
C ASP A 42 18.55 -3.75 8.65
N ARG A 43 17.46 -3.61 9.37
CA ARG A 43 16.35 -4.57 9.34
C ARG A 43 15.16 -3.98 8.57
N ILE A 44 14.58 -4.74 7.67
CA ILE A 44 13.34 -4.37 7.00
C ILE A 44 12.19 -4.58 7.98
N ILE A 45 11.42 -3.50 8.21
CA ILE A 45 10.33 -3.50 9.19
C ILE A 45 8.96 -3.24 8.57
N GLY A 46 8.89 -3.00 7.26
CA GLY A 46 7.63 -2.80 6.57
C GLY A 46 7.82 -2.55 5.09
N GLY A 47 6.71 -2.46 4.38
CA GLY A 47 6.73 -2.19 2.95
C GLY A 47 5.37 -1.86 2.38
N ILE A 48 5.36 -1.42 1.12
CA ILE A 48 4.16 -1.14 0.35
C ILE A 48 4.48 -1.36 -1.13
N GLY A 49 3.54 -1.98 -1.85
CA GLY A 49 3.66 -2.18 -3.30
C GLY A 49 2.83 -1.17 -4.07
N ILE A 50 3.29 -0.84 -5.26
CA ILE A 50 2.64 0.14 -6.15
C ILE A 50 2.44 -0.52 -7.51
N GLU A 51 1.18 -0.78 -7.86
CA GLU A 51 0.78 -1.35 -9.15
C GLU A 51 0.24 -0.25 -10.04
N PHE A 52 0.65 -0.24 -11.30
CA PHE A 52 0.16 0.71 -12.31
C PHE A 52 -0.78 0.00 -13.28
N TRP A 53 -1.95 0.60 -13.52
CA TRP A 53 -2.99 0.07 -14.40
C TRP A 53 -3.49 1.21 -15.30
N ASP A 54 -2.89 1.35 -16.50
CA ASP A 54 -3.28 2.39 -17.48
C ASP A 54 -3.32 3.81 -16.88
N GLY A 55 -2.26 4.18 -16.15
CA GLY A 55 -2.18 5.51 -15.53
C GLY A 55 -2.80 5.61 -14.15
N PHE A 56 -3.54 4.60 -13.71
CA PHE A 56 -4.10 4.53 -12.37
C PHE A 56 -3.25 3.63 -11.49
N VAL A 57 -3.22 3.91 -10.21
CA VAL A 57 -2.40 3.17 -9.24
C VAL A 57 -3.28 2.44 -8.25
N SER A 58 -2.91 1.21 -7.96
CA SER A 58 -3.41 0.46 -6.81
C SER A 58 -2.27 0.25 -5.83
N LEU A 59 -2.39 0.80 -4.64
CA LEU A 59 -1.46 0.53 -3.54
C LEU A 59 -1.84 -0.80 -2.91
N ARG A 60 -0.83 -1.62 -2.62
CA ARG A 60 -1.11 -2.92 -2.05
C ARG A 60 0.01 -3.40 -1.13
N GLY A 61 -0.33 -4.37 -0.28
CA GLY A 61 0.66 -5.00 0.58
C GLY A 61 1.27 -4.08 1.61
N LEU A 62 0.54 -3.04 2.02
CA LEU A 62 1.00 -2.18 3.10
C LEU A 62 1.07 -3.00 4.38
N ILE A 63 2.27 -3.11 4.93
CA ILE A 63 2.50 -3.89 6.13
C ILE A 63 3.61 -3.25 6.97
N VAL A 64 3.45 -3.35 8.28
CA VAL A 64 4.49 -2.99 9.25
C VAL A 64 4.64 -4.16 10.21
N ALA A 65 5.87 -4.55 10.49
CA ALA A 65 6.14 -5.64 11.43
C ALA A 65 5.52 -5.31 12.79
N LYS A 66 4.97 -6.32 13.45
CA LYS A 66 4.19 -6.17 14.68
C LYS A 66 4.89 -5.33 15.74
N GLU A 67 6.20 -5.53 15.91
CA GLU A 67 6.99 -4.85 16.93
C GLU A 67 7.16 -3.36 16.65
N PHE A 68 6.92 -2.94 15.41
CA PHE A 68 7.15 -1.56 14.95
C PHE A 68 5.87 -0.80 14.63
N LYS A 69 4.72 -1.37 14.93
CA LYS A 69 3.43 -0.70 14.71
C LYS A 69 3.27 0.51 15.64
N ARG A 70 2.43 1.46 15.21
CA ARG A 70 2.09 2.69 15.95
C ARG A 70 3.27 3.64 16.16
N GLN A 71 4.27 3.59 15.27
CA GLN A 71 5.44 4.46 15.33
C GLN A 71 5.60 5.33 14.08
N GLY A 72 4.54 5.41 13.27
CA GLY A 72 4.53 6.26 12.09
C GLY A 72 5.11 5.62 10.83
N VAL A 73 5.48 4.34 10.87
CA VAL A 73 6.08 3.65 9.71
C VAL A 73 5.08 3.52 8.57
N GLY A 74 3.86 3.06 8.85
CA GLY A 74 2.80 2.94 7.83
C GLY A 74 2.44 4.29 7.23
N LYS A 75 2.36 5.32 8.06
CA LYS A 75 2.11 6.70 7.61
C LYS A 75 3.19 7.16 6.63
N ALA A 76 4.46 6.91 6.94
CA ALA A 76 5.58 7.30 6.09
C ALA A 76 5.58 6.52 4.77
N LEU A 77 5.27 5.22 4.81
CA LEU A 77 5.19 4.38 3.61
C LEU A 77 4.12 4.91 2.65
N VAL A 78 2.93 5.23 3.15
CA VAL A 78 1.85 5.77 2.32
C VAL A 78 2.24 7.13 1.76
N ALA A 79 2.82 8.01 2.57
CA ALA A 79 3.24 9.35 2.12
C ALA A 79 4.27 9.27 0.99
N GLU A 80 5.27 8.41 1.12
CA GLU A 80 6.29 8.24 0.08
C GLU A 80 5.72 7.59 -1.18
N ALA A 81 4.80 6.63 -1.02
CA ALA A 81 4.13 6.00 -2.15
C ALA A 81 3.31 7.03 -2.94
N VAL A 82 2.56 7.89 -2.25
CA VAL A 82 1.78 8.95 -2.91
C VAL A 82 2.69 9.92 -3.65
N LYS A 83 3.78 10.35 -3.03
CA LYS A 83 4.76 11.23 -3.70
C LYS A 83 5.32 10.61 -4.97
N LEU A 84 5.69 9.33 -4.90
CA LEU A 84 6.22 8.62 -6.06
C LEU A 84 5.18 8.55 -7.18
N CYS A 85 3.93 8.24 -6.86
CA CYS A 85 2.84 8.20 -7.83
C CYS A 85 2.62 9.56 -8.49
N GLN A 86 2.66 10.63 -7.71
CA GLN A 86 2.51 11.99 -8.24
C GLN A 86 3.64 12.35 -9.19
N ARG A 87 4.88 11.98 -8.85
CA ARG A 87 6.04 12.23 -9.72
C ARG A 87 5.97 11.46 -11.04
N THR A 88 5.33 10.30 -11.04
CA THR A 88 5.17 9.49 -12.26
C THR A 88 3.91 9.85 -13.06
N GLY A 89 3.17 10.87 -12.62
CA GLY A 89 2.00 11.36 -13.36
C GLY A 89 0.76 10.49 -13.25
N ALA A 90 0.60 9.76 -12.15
CA ALA A 90 -0.58 8.92 -11.94
C ALA A 90 -1.85 9.76 -12.00
N GLU A 91 -2.88 9.25 -12.72
CA GLU A 91 -4.18 9.91 -12.86
C GLU A 91 -5.07 9.71 -11.62
N GLY A 92 -4.87 8.63 -10.89
CA GLY A 92 -5.59 8.35 -9.66
C GLY A 92 -4.85 7.31 -8.84
N ILE A 93 -4.98 7.39 -7.53
CA ILE A 93 -4.32 6.51 -6.59
C ILE A 93 -5.38 5.87 -5.70
N TYR A 94 -5.44 4.55 -5.71
CA TYR A 94 -6.46 3.77 -5.02
C TYR A 94 -5.82 2.78 -4.06
N ALA A 95 -6.56 2.40 -3.03
CA ALA A 95 -6.18 1.32 -2.13
C ALA A 95 -7.43 0.56 -1.70
N TYR A 96 -7.40 -0.76 -1.80
CA TYR A 96 -8.41 -1.60 -1.16
C TYR A 96 -7.94 -1.89 0.26
N THR A 97 -8.84 -1.75 1.22
CA THR A 97 -8.50 -1.99 2.61
C THR A 97 -9.70 -2.54 3.38
N MET A 98 -9.44 -3.14 4.53
CA MET A 98 -10.51 -3.60 5.40
C MET A 98 -11.21 -2.42 6.06
N PHE A 99 -12.48 -2.59 6.42
CA PHE A 99 -13.27 -1.50 7.02
C PHE A 99 -12.60 -0.86 8.25
N TRP A 100 -11.92 -1.66 9.06
CA TRP A 100 -11.28 -1.15 10.28
C TRP A 100 -10.05 -0.30 10.02
N ASN A 101 -9.56 -0.27 8.77
CA ASN A 101 -8.42 0.57 8.38
C ASN A 101 -8.84 1.84 7.64
N GLN A 102 -10.12 2.10 7.46
CA GLN A 102 -10.59 3.28 6.73
C GLN A 102 -10.05 4.58 7.33
N ARG A 103 -10.10 4.71 8.65
CA ARG A 103 -9.65 5.93 9.32
C ARG A 103 -8.17 6.20 9.07
N PHE A 104 -7.36 5.15 9.03
CA PHE A 104 -5.94 5.29 8.71
C PHE A 104 -5.75 5.98 7.35
N PHE A 105 -6.43 5.49 6.33
CA PHE A 105 -6.33 6.07 4.98
C PHE A 105 -7.00 7.45 4.91
N TYR A 106 -8.13 7.62 5.56
CA TYR A 106 -8.83 8.91 5.58
C TYR A 106 -7.93 10.03 6.09
N THR A 107 -7.21 9.79 7.18
CA THR A 107 -6.30 10.80 7.75
C THR A 107 -5.07 11.04 6.89
N ARG A 108 -4.82 10.21 5.87
CA ARG A 108 -3.72 10.40 4.91
C ARG A 108 -4.18 10.97 3.57
N GLY A 109 -5.40 11.51 3.52
CA GLY A 109 -5.90 12.19 2.33
C GLY A 109 -6.73 11.31 1.39
N PHE A 110 -7.11 10.12 1.81
CA PHE A 110 -7.97 9.22 1.04
C PHE A 110 -9.41 9.36 1.49
N ALA A 111 -10.34 9.10 0.58
CA ALA A 111 -11.76 9.02 0.89
C ALA A 111 -12.32 7.71 0.35
N ARG A 112 -13.30 7.17 1.05
CA ARG A 112 -14.01 5.98 0.57
C ARG A 112 -14.84 6.34 -0.66
N VAL A 113 -14.76 5.50 -1.69
CA VAL A 113 -15.53 5.63 -2.91
C VAL A 113 -16.25 4.32 -3.21
N PRO A 114 -17.32 4.34 -4.02
CA PRO A 114 -17.98 3.10 -4.41
C PRO A 114 -17.00 2.17 -5.14
N LYS A 115 -17.08 0.87 -4.86
CA LYS A 115 -16.22 -0.11 -5.55
C LYS A 115 -16.41 -0.09 -7.05
N GLU A 116 -17.63 0.24 -7.50
CA GLU A 116 -17.99 0.31 -8.91
C GLU A 116 -17.25 1.44 -9.64
N SER A 117 -16.73 2.43 -8.91
CA SER A 117 -16.01 3.56 -9.51
C SER A 117 -14.55 3.22 -9.82
N ALA A 118 -14.06 2.05 -9.42
CA ALA A 118 -12.66 1.66 -9.66
C ALA A 118 -12.39 1.57 -11.16
N PRO A 119 -11.27 2.13 -11.65
CA PRO A 119 -10.80 1.85 -13.00
C PRO A 119 -10.62 0.34 -13.22
N ALA A 120 -10.81 -0.12 -14.46
CA ALA A 120 -10.85 -1.55 -14.78
C ALA A 120 -9.63 -2.33 -14.24
N GLY A 121 -8.43 -1.80 -14.41
CA GLY A 121 -7.22 -2.46 -13.92
C GLY A 121 -7.17 -2.54 -12.39
N VAL A 122 -7.59 -1.46 -11.72
CA VAL A 122 -7.66 -1.42 -10.25
C VAL A 122 -8.68 -2.44 -9.75
N ALA A 123 -9.84 -2.54 -10.39
CA ALA A 123 -10.86 -3.53 -10.05
C ALA A 123 -10.34 -4.96 -10.23
N ALA A 124 -9.63 -5.22 -11.32
CA ALA A 124 -9.02 -6.53 -11.58
C ALA A 124 -7.97 -6.88 -10.51
N SER A 125 -7.20 -5.90 -10.06
CA SER A 125 -6.24 -6.07 -8.98
C SER A 125 -6.91 -6.56 -7.70
N ALA A 126 -8.08 -6.00 -7.37
CA ALA A 126 -8.81 -6.42 -6.17
C ALA A 126 -9.18 -7.91 -6.20
N VAL A 127 -9.71 -8.38 -7.33
CA VAL A 127 -10.06 -9.79 -7.49
C VAL A 127 -8.83 -10.68 -7.33
N PHE A 128 -7.70 -10.23 -7.86
CA PHE A 128 -6.45 -10.99 -7.82
C PHE A 128 -5.87 -11.09 -6.42
N HIS A 129 -5.93 -9.99 -5.64
CA HIS A 129 -5.30 -9.93 -4.32
C HIS A 129 -6.25 -10.23 -3.16
N PHE A 130 -7.56 -10.03 -3.36
CA PHE A 130 -8.56 -10.17 -2.31
C PHE A 130 -9.75 -11.02 -2.75
N PRO A 131 -9.53 -12.23 -3.30
CA PRO A 131 -10.63 -13.03 -3.82
C PRO A 131 -11.67 -13.43 -2.76
N HIS A 132 -11.26 -13.46 -1.49
CA HIS A 132 -12.11 -13.87 -0.37
C HIS A 132 -12.42 -12.72 0.60
N TYR A 133 -11.93 -11.52 0.34
CA TYR A 133 -12.11 -10.39 1.25
C TYR A 133 -13.40 -9.63 0.93
N ARG A 134 -14.47 -10.06 1.56
CA ARG A 134 -15.79 -9.42 1.41
C ARG A 134 -15.87 -8.05 2.10
N PRO A 135 -15.34 -7.88 3.34
CA PRO A 135 -15.49 -6.61 4.05
C PRO A 135 -14.45 -5.56 3.66
N CYS A 136 -13.92 -5.60 2.46
CA CYS A 136 -13.00 -4.56 2.01
C CYS A 136 -13.77 -3.38 1.40
N CYS A 137 -13.15 -2.21 1.45
CA CYS A 137 -13.65 -1.00 0.81
C CYS A 137 -12.56 -0.40 -0.08
N LEU A 138 -12.99 0.45 -1.02
CA LEU A 138 -12.09 1.16 -1.92
C LEU A 138 -11.88 2.57 -1.41
N MET A 139 -10.61 2.97 -1.29
CA MET A 139 -10.21 4.31 -0.92
C MET A 139 -9.50 4.97 -2.08
N GLU A 140 -9.81 6.24 -2.33
CA GLU A 140 -9.16 7.02 -3.38
C GLU A 140 -8.45 8.22 -2.77
N TYR A 141 -7.21 8.46 -3.18
CA TYR A 141 -6.46 9.63 -2.74
C TYR A 141 -7.07 10.90 -3.32
N GLN A 142 -7.40 11.85 -2.45
CA GLN A 142 -8.04 13.12 -2.83
C GLN A 142 -7.18 14.33 -2.51
N GLY A 143 -6.03 14.11 -1.89
CA GLY A 143 -5.11 15.17 -1.55
C GLY A 143 -5.24 15.68 -0.13
N GLY A 144 -4.12 16.13 0.40
CA GLY A 144 -4.05 16.68 1.75
C GLY A 144 -4.15 15.65 2.86
N SER A 145 -3.96 16.11 4.07
CA SER A 145 -4.21 15.36 5.31
C SER A 145 -5.44 15.92 5.99
N ARG A 146 -6.20 15.04 6.59
CA ARG A 146 -7.42 15.45 7.31
C ARG A 146 -7.31 15.23 8.78
#